data_8d0c35e959f2ab3f1597d9f3f5d9d493
#
_entry.id   8d0c35e959f2ab3f1597d9f3f5d9d493
#
_cell.length_a   1.000
_cell.length_b   1.000
_cell.length_c   1.000
_cell.angle_alpha   90.00
_cell.angle_beta   90.00
_cell.angle_gamma   90.00
#
_symmetry.space_group_name_H-M   'P 1'
#
loop_
_entity.id
_entity.type
_entity.pdbx_description
1 polymer ?
#
loop_
_entity_poly.entity_id
_entity_poly.type
_entity_poly.pdbx_seq_one_letter_code
_entity_poly.pdbx_strand_id
1 'polypeptide(L)'
;VEGLSALLADSYTLYLMTHNFHWNVTGPQFNSLHMMFMDQYTEQWNALDVIAERIRALGFPAPGTYKEFVKLASIQEVEGVPKANEMIAHLVAAQEATARTARKLFPVADEANDQPTADVLTQRIDVHEKTAWMLRSLLED
;
A
#
# COMPACT_ATOMS: atom_id res chain seq x y z
N VAL A 1 -6.64 15.11 7.17
CA VAL A 1 -6.14 14.14 8.15
C VAL A 1 -6.88 12.81 8.08
N GLU A 2 -8.21 12.84 7.97
CA GLU A 2 -8.99 11.59 7.82
C GLU A 2 -8.56 10.80 6.58
N GLY A 3 -8.34 11.49 5.46
CA GLY A 3 -7.88 10.86 4.23
C GLY A 3 -6.48 10.28 4.36
N LEU A 4 -5.57 10.98 5.04
CA LEU A 4 -4.22 10.47 5.29
C LEU A 4 -4.25 9.27 6.23
N SER A 5 -5.15 9.25 7.22
CA SER A 5 -5.32 8.10 8.12
C SER A 5 -5.84 6.88 7.36
N ALA A 6 -6.77 7.07 6.43
CA ALA A 6 -7.26 6.01 5.55
C ALA A 6 -6.13 5.49 4.64
N LEU A 7 -5.33 6.38 4.08
CA LEU A 7 -4.18 6.01 3.26
C LEU A 7 -3.15 5.24 4.07
N LEU A 8 -2.87 5.66 5.30
CA LEU A 8 -1.95 4.95 6.19
C LEU A 8 -2.47 3.55 6.48
N ALA A 9 -3.77 3.40 6.75
CA ALA A 9 -4.40 2.11 7.03
C ALA A 9 -4.31 1.18 5.81
N ASP A 10 -4.62 1.67 4.61
CA ASP A 10 -4.48 0.89 3.38
C ASP A 10 -3.02 0.52 3.14
N SER A 11 -2.11 1.46 3.35
CA SER A 11 -0.68 1.24 3.16
C SER A 11 -0.13 0.20 4.11
N TYR A 12 -0.56 0.21 5.37
CA TYR A 12 -0.14 -0.80 6.35
C TYR A 12 -0.71 -2.18 6.02
N THR A 13 -1.97 -2.24 5.61
CA THR A 13 -2.61 -3.50 5.20
C THR A 13 -1.88 -4.10 3.99
N LEU A 14 -1.57 -3.26 3.00
CA LEU A 14 -0.79 -3.67 1.83
C LEU A 14 0.61 -4.15 2.23
N TYR A 15 1.28 -3.43 3.12
CA TYR A 15 2.59 -3.82 3.63
C TYR A 15 2.53 -5.22 4.25
N LEU A 16 1.59 -5.46 5.15
CA LEU A 16 1.48 -6.74 5.84
C LEU A 16 1.16 -7.87 4.87
N MET A 17 0.26 -7.64 3.91
CA MET A 17 -0.08 -8.62 2.86
C MET A 17 1.16 -8.99 2.05
N THR A 18 1.95 -8.01 1.64
CA THR A 18 3.16 -8.22 0.85
C THR A 18 4.21 -8.99 1.65
N HIS A 19 4.39 -8.63 2.92
CA HIS A 19 5.34 -9.30 3.80
C HIS A 19 4.93 -10.76 4.05
N ASN A 20 3.64 -10.99 4.30
CA ASN A 20 3.08 -12.34 4.42
C ASN A 20 3.37 -13.17 3.17
N PHE A 21 3.13 -12.63 1.99
CA PHE A 21 3.35 -13.34 0.73
C PHE A 21 4.84 -13.55 0.44
N HIS A 22 5.69 -12.62 0.85
CA HIS A 22 7.14 -12.83 0.80
C HIS A 22 7.56 -14.07 1.61
N TRP A 23 6.99 -14.24 2.79
CA TRP A 23 7.30 -15.41 3.62
C TRP A 23 6.75 -16.70 3.04
N ASN A 24 5.52 -16.67 2.52
CA ASN A 24 4.74 -17.89 2.27
C ASN A 24 4.63 -18.29 0.82
N VAL A 25 5.18 -17.55 -0.13
CA VAL A 25 5.14 -17.91 -1.54
C VAL A 25 5.90 -19.21 -1.79
N THR A 26 5.37 -20.05 -2.70
CA THR A 26 6.00 -21.30 -3.12
C THR A 26 5.87 -21.45 -4.64
N GLY A 27 6.55 -22.43 -5.21
CA GLY A 27 6.41 -22.77 -6.61
C GLY A 27 7.67 -22.48 -7.42
N PRO A 28 7.59 -22.65 -8.76
CA PRO A 28 8.76 -22.54 -9.64
C PRO A 28 9.44 -21.18 -9.63
N GLN A 29 8.68 -20.12 -9.32
CA GLN A 29 9.19 -18.76 -9.30
C GLN A 29 9.45 -18.27 -7.88
N PHE A 30 9.61 -19.19 -6.92
CA PHE A 30 9.75 -18.83 -5.51
C PHE A 30 10.79 -17.73 -5.29
N ASN A 31 12.00 -17.93 -5.77
CA ASN A 31 13.09 -17.00 -5.44
C ASN A 31 12.85 -15.61 -6.01
N SER A 32 12.42 -15.52 -7.26
CA SER A 32 12.17 -14.22 -7.89
C SER A 32 11.00 -13.48 -7.23
N LEU A 33 9.93 -14.19 -6.87
CA LEU A 33 8.79 -13.58 -6.20
C LEU A 33 9.11 -13.21 -4.75
N HIS A 34 9.82 -14.08 -4.03
CA HIS A 34 10.25 -13.82 -2.66
C HIS A 34 11.06 -12.51 -2.60
N MET A 35 12.01 -12.33 -3.52
CA MET A 35 12.83 -11.13 -3.59
C MET A 35 12.03 -9.91 -4.07
N MET A 36 11.16 -10.08 -5.06
CA MET A 36 10.32 -8.99 -5.55
C MET A 36 9.39 -8.46 -4.44
N PHE A 37 8.76 -9.38 -3.69
CA PHE A 37 7.90 -9.00 -2.57
C PHE A 37 8.70 -8.29 -1.47
N MET A 38 9.94 -8.70 -1.24
CA MET A 38 10.81 -8.02 -0.28
C MET A 38 11.09 -6.57 -0.70
N ASP A 39 11.40 -6.34 -1.97
CA ASP A 39 11.61 -4.98 -2.47
C ASP A 39 10.35 -4.14 -2.29
N GLN A 40 9.17 -4.72 -2.56
CA GLN A 40 7.90 -4.04 -2.45
C GLN A 40 7.54 -3.72 -0.99
N TYR A 41 7.69 -4.68 -0.06
CA TYR A 41 7.34 -4.37 1.33
C TYR A 41 8.34 -3.42 1.97
N THR A 42 9.59 -3.43 1.54
CA THR A 42 10.59 -2.50 2.05
C THR A 42 10.26 -1.06 1.63
N GLU A 43 9.90 -0.87 0.38
CA GLU A 43 9.45 0.43 -0.11
C GLU A 43 8.21 0.89 0.66
N GLN A 44 7.28 -0.01 0.88
CA GLN A 44 6.04 0.26 1.60
C GLN A 44 6.31 0.62 3.06
N TRP A 45 7.22 -0.10 3.71
CA TRP A 45 7.63 0.17 5.09
C TRP A 45 8.11 1.60 5.25
N ASN A 46 8.99 2.06 4.34
CA ASN A 46 9.50 3.42 4.36
C ASN A 46 8.38 4.45 4.11
N ALA A 47 7.45 4.12 3.24
CA ALA A 47 6.33 5.01 2.92
C ALA A 47 5.37 5.20 4.11
N LEU A 48 5.23 4.19 4.97
CA LEU A 48 4.39 4.30 6.17
C LEU A 48 4.84 5.47 7.05
N ASP A 49 6.14 5.59 7.28
CA ASP A 49 6.69 6.69 8.07
C ASP A 49 6.38 8.04 7.44
N VAL A 50 6.56 8.17 6.15
CA VAL A 50 6.30 9.42 5.44
C VAL A 50 4.84 9.87 5.62
N ILE A 51 3.90 8.94 5.48
CA ILE A 51 2.47 9.24 5.61
C ILE A 51 2.13 9.58 7.07
N ALA A 52 2.58 8.74 8.01
CA ALA A 52 2.30 8.94 9.43
C ALA A 52 2.89 10.26 9.95
N GLU A 53 4.10 10.57 9.54
CA GLU A 53 4.78 11.79 9.98
C GLU A 53 4.17 13.04 9.34
N ARG A 54 3.57 12.91 8.14
CA ARG A 54 2.82 14.02 7.56
C ARG A 54 1.58 14.34 8.41
N ILE A 55 0.88 13.30 8.91
CA ILE A 55 -0.23 13.48 9.84
C ILE A 55 0.24 14.21 11.09
N ARG A 56 1.38 13.80 11.65
CA ARG A 56 1.94 14.44 12.84
C ARG A 56 2.33 15.90 12.59
N ALA A 57 2.92 16.17 11.44
CA ALA A 57 3.30 17.54 11.06
C ALA A 57 2.09 18.46 10.93
N LEU A 58 0.92 17.90 10.58
CA LEU A 58 -0.33 18.66 10.53
C LEU A 58 -0.96 18.89 11.92
N GLY A 59 -0.37 18.32 12.97
CA GLY A 59 -0.80 18.56 14.35
C GLY A 59 -1.72 17.51 14.95
N PHE A 60 -1.86 16.33 14.32
CA PHE A 60 -2.76 15.28 14.75
C PHE A 60 -2.01 14.00 15.07
N PRO A 61 -2.53 13.14 15.96
CA PRO A 61 -1.94 11.82 16.16
C PRO A 61 -2.18 10.93 14.95
N ALA A 62 -1.18 10.10 14.61
CA ALA A 62 -1.32 9.10 13.56
C ALA A 62 -1.93 7.83 14.16
N PRO A 63 -2.88 7.17 13.45
CA PRO A 63 -3.35 5.85 13.91
C PRO A 63 -2.19 4.85 13.88
N GLY A 64 -2.14 3.94 14.85
CA GLY A 64 -0.99 3.05 14.99
C GLY A 64 -1.31 1.69 15.59
N THR A 65 -2.57 1.26 15.59
CA THR A 65 -2.95 -0.06 16.10
C THR A 65 -3.64 -0.86 15.00
N TYR A 66 -3.53 -2.19 15.07
CA TYR A 66 -4.21 -3.06 14.10
C TYR A 66 -5.71 -2.81 14.07
N LYS A 67 -6.32 -2.60 15.23
CA LYS A 67 -7.75 -2.37 15.33
C LYS A 67 -8.17 -1.10 14.58
N GLU A 68 -7.39 -0.03 14.71
CA GLU A 68 -7.63 1.20 13.97
C GLU A 68 -7.46 0.98 12.45
N PHE A 69 -6.40 0.28 12.04
CA PHE A 69 -6.14 0.03 10.63
C PHE A 69 -7.23 -0.81 9.98
N VAL A 70 -7.70 -1.86 10.66
CA VAL A 70 -8.81 -2.68 10.14
C VAL A 70 -10.06 -1.84 9.91
N LYS A 71 -10.35 -0.93 10.82
CA LYS A 71 -11.54 -0.07 10.74
C LYS A 71 -11.43 0.95 9.60
N LEU A 72 -10.22 1.48 9.36
CA LEU A 72 -10.01 2.58 8.40
C LEU A 72 -9.69 2.10 6.98
N ALA A 73 -9.15 0.89 6.84
CA ALA A 73 -8.69 0.39 5.55
C ALA A 73 -9.85 0.02 4.63
N SER A 74 -9.67 0.29 3.33
CA SER A 74 -10.56 -0.20 2.29
C SER A 74 -10.15 -1.58 1.79
N ILE A 75 -8.93 -2.03 2.11
CA ILE A 75 -8.38 -3.32 1.72
C ILE A 75 -8.70 -4.33 2.81
N GLN A 76 -9.18 -5.51 2.40
CA GLN A 76 -9.41 -6.62 3.33
C GLN A 76 -8.23 -7.58 3.32
N GLU A 77 -7.93 -8.14 4.49
CA GLU A 77 -6.89 -9.15 4.61
C GLU A 77 -7.30 -10.43 3.87
N VAL A 78 -6.29 -11.14 3.35
CA VAL A 78 -6.47 -12.43 2.70
C VAL A 78 -6.13 -13.52 3.70
N GLU A 79 -7.11 -14.37 4.01
CA GLU A 79 -6.92 -15.49 4.92
C GLU A 79 -6.29 -16.68 4.20
N GLY A 80 -5.53 -17.48 4.95
CA GLY A 80 -4.87 -18.66 4.43
C GLY A 80 -3.63 -18.31 3.61
N VAL A 81 -3.15 -19.29 2.84
CA VAL A 81 -1.97 -19.13 1.99
C VAL A 81 -2.37 -19.40 0.54
N PRO A 82 -2.65 -18.34 -0.24
CA PRO A 82 -2.97 -18.52 -1.65
C PRO A 82 -1.77 -19.06 -2.44
N LYS A 83 -2.04 -19.58 -3.63
CA LYS A 83 -0.97 -19.94 -4.56
C LYS A 83 -0.35 -18.66 -5.14
N ALA A 84 0.87 -18.81 -5.70
CA ALA A 84 1.66 -17.67 -6.18
C ALA A 84 0.88 -16.73 -7.11
N ASN A 85 0.19 -17.25 -8.12
CA ASN A 85 -0.56 -16.39 -9.04
C ASN A 85 -1.74 -15.69 -8.35
N GLU A 86 -2.36 -16.34 -7.39
CA GLU A 86 -3.43 -15.72 -6.59
C GLU A 86 -2.88 -14.62 -5.68
N MET A 87 -1.68 -14.84 -5.10
CA MET A 87 -0.98 -13.80 -4.34
C MET A 87 -0.74 -12.56 -5.18
N ILE A 88 -0.24 -12.76 -6.42
CA ILE A 88 0.01 -11.64 -7.35
C ILE A 88 -1.29 -10.90 -7.65
N ALA A 89 -2.38 -11.62 -7.92
CA ALA A 89 -3.68 -11.01 -8.20
C ALA A 89 -4.20 -10.20 -7.01
N HIS A 90 -4.04 -10.71 -5.79
CA HIS A 90 -4.42 -9.99 -4.58
C HIS A 90 -3.59 -8.72 -4.40
N LEU A 91 -2.29 -8.79 -4.67
CA LEU A 91 -1.42 -7.62 -4.57
C LEU A 91 -1.75 -6.57 -5.63
N VAL A 92 -2.08 -6.96 -6.86
CA VAL A 92 -2.54 -6.03 -7.88
C VAL A 92 -3.76 -5.25 -7.39
N ALA A 93 -4.76 -5.98 -6.87
CA ALA A 93 -5.98 -5.35 -6.37
C ALA A 93 -5.70 -4.40 -5.19
N ALA A 94 -4.81 -4.79 -4.28
CA ALA A 94 -4.45 -3.99 -3.12
C ALA A 94 -3.66 -2.73 -3.52
N GLN A 95 -2.74 -2.85 -4.48
CA GLN A 95 -2.00 -1.70 -5.01
C GLN A 95 -2.95 -0.70 -5.66
N GLU A 96 -3.88 -1.19 -6.47
CA GLU A 96 -4.87 -0.33 -7.12
C GLU A 96 -5.79 0.35 -6.12
N ALA A 97 -6.23 -0.38 -5.08
CA ALA A 97 -7.07 0.20 -4.03
C ALA A 97 -6.34 1.31 -3.27
N THR A 98 -5.06 1.12 -2.96
CA THR A 98 -4.25 2.13 -2.27
C THR A 98 -4.07 3.36 -3.16
N ALA A 99 -3.84 3.17 -4.45
CA ALA A 99 -3.76 4.28 -5.40
C ALA A 99 -5.07 5.07 -5.45
N ARG A 100 -6.22 4.38 -5.44
CA ARG A 100 -7.54 5.05 -5.43
C ARG A 100 -7.73 5.89 -4.17
N THR A 101 -7.32 5.36 -3.02
CA THR A 101 -7.41 6.10 -1.75
C THR A 101 -6.60 7.39 -1.82
N ALA A 102 -5.38 7.32 -2.35
CA ALA A 102 -4.53 8.50 -2.53
C ALA A 102 -5.13 9.50 -3.53
N ARG A 103 -5.70 9.01 -4.63
CA ARG A 103 -6.33 9.87 -5.65
C ARG A 103 -7.53 10.64 -5.11
N LYS A 104 -8.34 10.01 -4.26
CA LYS A 104 -9.49 10.67 -3.64
C LYS A 104 -9.06 11.83 -2.74
N LEU A 105 -7.92 11.69 -2.10
CA LEU A 105 -7.42 12.71 -1.18
C LEU A 105 -6.73 13.87 -1.90
N PHE A 106 -6.18 13.63 -3.07
CA PHE A 106 -5.39 14.64 -3.78
C PHE A 106 -6.14 15.97 -3.97
N PRO A 107 -7.38 16.00 -4.46
CA PRO A 107 -8.10 17.28 -4.62
C PRO A 107 -8.27 18.03 -3.31
N VAL A 108 -8.44 17.34 -2.20
CA VAL A 108 -8.60 17.96 -0.87
C VAL A 108 -7.32 18.70 -0.48
N ALA A 109 -6.17 18.07 -0.65
CA ALA A 109 -4.87 18.67 -0.35
C ALA A 109 -4.57 19.84 -1.30
N ASP A 110 -4.88 19.67 -2.58
CA ASP A 110 -4.63 20.68 -3.60
C ASP A 110 -5.47 21.94 -3.36
N GLU A 111 -6.75 21.79 -3.06
CA GLU A 111 -7.63 22.90 -2.73
C GLU A 111 -7.22 23.64 -1.45
N ALA A 112 -6.66 22.92 -0.49
CA ALA A 112 -6.15 23.49 0.75
C ALA A 112 -4.78 24.15 0.59
N ASN A 113 -4.20 24.10 -0.60
CA ASN A 113 -2.83 24.58 -0.88
C ASN A 113 -1.79 23.87 0.00
N ASP A 114 -2.07 22.63 0.37
CA ASP A 114 -1.15 21.79 1.13
C ASP A 114 -0.24 21.02 0.18
N GLN A 115 0.73 21.74 -0.38
CA GLN A 115 1.66 21.15 -1.35
C GLN A 115 2.47 19.98 -0.79
N PRO A 116 2.98 20.02 0.45
CA PRO A 116 3.70 18.85 0.98
C PRO A 116 2.84 17.57 1.02
N THR A 117 1.57 17.68 1.40
CA THR A 117 0.65 16.52 1.34
C THR A 117 0.38 16.12 -0.09
N ALA A 118 0.08 17.08 -0.98
CA ALA A 118 -0.15 16.80 -2.39
C ALA A 118 1.03 16.09 -3.03
N ASP A 119 2.26 16.48 -2.68
CA ASP A 119 3.48 15.86 -3.18
C ASP A 119 3.63 14.42 -2.71
N VAL A 120 3.38 14.15 -1.44
CA VAL A 120 3.36 12.77 -0.90
C VAL A 120 2.36 11.93 -1.69
N LEU A 121 1.15 12.43 -1.91
CA LEU A 121 0.10 11.72 -2.64
C LEU A 121 0.52 11.43 -4.08
N THR A 122 1.12 12.40 -4.76
CA THR A 122 1.60 12.25 -6.13
C THR A 122 2.62 11.12 -6.22
N GLN A 123 3.58 11.10 -5.29
CA GLN A 123 4.61 10.05 -5.25
C GLN A 123 4.00 8.69 -4.96
N ARG A 124 3.05 8.62 -4.03
CA ARG A 124 2.41 7.35 -3.68
C ARG A 124 1.58 6.79 -4.83
N ILE A 125 0.84 7.65 -5.52
CA ILE A 125 0.05 7.23 -6.69
C ILE A 125 0.97 6.63 -7.75
N ASP A 126 2.08 7.30 -8.05
CA ASP A 126 3.04 6.82 -9.05
C ASP A 126 3.61 5.44 -8.68
N VAL A 127 4.06 5.28 -7.45
CA VAL A 127 4.65 4.02 -6.97
C VAL A 127 3.62 2.88 -7.04
N HIS A 128 2.40 3.12 -6.56
CA HIS A 128 1.37 2.07 -6.56
C HIS A 128 0.96 1.67 -7.97
N GLU A 129 0.82 2.62 -8.87
CA GLU A 129 0.47 2.32 -10.27
C GLU A 129 1.57 1.55 -10.97
N LYS A 130 2.81 1.95 -10.77
CA LYS A 130 3.96 1.26 -11.34
C LYS A 130 4.09 -0.16 -10.80
N THR A 131 3.94 -0.34 -9.50
CA THR A 131 4.01 -1.65 -8.86
C THR A 131 2.88 -2.56 -9.35
N ALA A 132 1.67 -2.02 -9.47
CA ALA A 132 0.54 -2.77 -10.03
C ALA A 132 0.81 -3.22 -11.46
N TRP A 133 1.38 -2.35 -12.28
CA TRP A 133 1.78 -2.71 -13.64
C TRP A 133 2.78 -3.87 -13.65
N MET A 134 3.82 -3.80 -12.84
CA MET A 134 4.83 -4.84 -12.76
C MET A 134 4.22 -6.18 -12.32
N LEU A 135 3.33 -6.15 -11.34
CA LEU A 135 2.65 -7.36 -10.86
C LEU A 135 1.72 -7.94 -11.92
N ARG A 136 0.92 -7.10 -12.60
CA ARG A 136 0.03 -7.58 -13.67
C ARG A 136 0.82 -8.26 -14.79
N SER A 137 2.00 -7.76 -15.08
CA SER A 137 2.86 -8.32 -16.14
C SER A 137 3.27 -9.77 -15.85
N LEU A 138 3.32 -10.15 -14.57
CA LEU A 138 3.62 -11.54 -14.19
C LEU A 138 2.45 -12.50 -14.47
N LEU A 139 1.24 -11.99 -14.61
CA LEU A 139 0.04 -12.79 -14.87
C LEU A 139 -0.25 -12.98 -16.35
N GLU A 140 0.47 -12.30 -17.21
CA GLU A 140 0.31 -12.44 -18.66
C GLU A 140 1.08 -13.64 -19.19
N ASP A 141 0.52 -14.29 -20.21
CA ASP A 141 1.15 -15.43 -20.87
C ASP A 141 2.21 -15.00 -21.88
#